data_43e2188678a4d8b956638d82206ee353
#
_entry.id   43e2188678a4d8b956638d82206ee353
#
_cell.length_a   1.000
_cell.length_b   1.000
_cell.length_c   1.000
_cell.angle_alpha   90.00
_cell.angle_beta   90.00
_cell.angle_gamma   90.00
#
_symmetry.space_group_name_H-M   'P 1'
#
loop_
_entity.id
_entity.type
_entity.pdbx_description
1 polymer ?
#
loop_
_entity_poly.entity_id
_entity_poly.type
_entity_poly.pdbx_seq_one_letter_code
_entity_poly.pdbx_strand_id
1 'polypeptide(L)'
;MSAAQLVDELRKIKVTDMLVHTSSMLASLAYGKLAPETRDLDDARLAIDALRALLPVLPERERNDVQQVVSNLQLAYADAAAAKPD
;
A
#
# COMPACT_ATOMS: atom_id res chain seq x y z
N MET A 1 -11.67 -23.05 -15.45
CA MET A 1 -12.63 -21.92 -15.47
C MET A 1 -12.77 -21.38 -16.88
N SER A 2 -13.98 -21.26 -17.38
CA SER A 2 -14.22 -20.66 -18.70
C SER A 2 -14.09 -19.15 -18.64
N ALA A 3 -13.93 -18.52 -19.82
CA ALA A 3 -13.89 -17.05 -19.90
C ALA A 3 -15.16 -16.40 -19.35
N ALA A 4 -16.32 -17.01 -19.60
CA ALA A 4 -17.60 -16.51 -19.10
C ALA A 4 -17.68 -16.58 -17.58
N GLN A 5 -17.17 -17.66 -16.98
CA GLN A 5 -17.11 -17.78 -15.53
C GLN A 5 -16.20 -16.74 -14.91
N LEU A 6 -15.04 -16.49 -15.53
CA LEU A 6 -14.10 -15.48 -15.06
C LEU A 6 -14.74 -14.09 -15.07
N VAL A 7 -15.43 -13.74 -16.17
CA VAL A 7 -16.10 -12.46 -16.28
C VAL A 7 -17.19 -12.31 -15.21
N ASP A 8 -17.97 -13.38 -14.97
CA ASP A 8 -19.00 -13.34 -13.93
C ASP A 8 -18.39 -13.13 -12.54
N GLU A 9 -17.29 -13.80 -12.23
CA GLU A 9 -16.60 -13.62 -10.94
C GLU A 9 -16.06 -12.20 -10.80
N LEU A 10 -15.47 -11.63 -11.87
CA LEU A 10 -14.94 -10.27 -11.84
C LEU A 10 -16.04 -9.23 -11.61
N ARG A 11 -17.25 -9.46 -12.12
CA ARG A 11 -18.38 -8.54 -11.91
C ARG A 11 -18.77 -8.43 -10.44
N LYS A 12 -18.54 -9.48 -9.64
CA LYS A 12 -18.90 -9.52 -8.22
C LYS A 12 -17.92 -8.74 -7.35
N ILE A 13 -16.75 -8.44 -7.88
CA ILE A 13 -15.72 -7.72 -7.13
C ILE A 13 -16.00 -6.22 -7.22
N LYS A 14 -16.14 -5.58 -6.08
CA LYS A 14 -16.26 -4.12 -6.04
C LYS A 14 -14.88 -3.50 -6.14
N VAL A 15 -14.76 -2.45 -6.94
CA VAL A 15 -13.48 -1.76 -7.11
C VAL A 15 -12.98 -1.20 -5.77
N THR A 16 -13.88 -0.70 -4.92
CA THR A 16 -13.51 -0.23 -3.58
C THR A 16 -12.80 -1.32 -2.78
N ASP A 17 -13.36 -2.54 -2.79
CA ASP A 17 -12.76 -3.67 -2.06
C ASP A 17 -11.37 -4.00 -2.60
N MET A 18 -11.19 -3.95 -3.92
CA MET A 18 -9.90 -4.18 -4.55
C MET A 18 -8.89 -3.07 -4.19
N LEU A 19 -9.35 -1.82 -4.15
CA LEU A 19 -8.48 -0.70 -3.76
C LEU A 19 -8.01 -0.84 -2.31
N VAL A 20 -8.90 -1.25 -1.41
CA VAL A 20 -8.53 -1.49 -0.01
C VAL A 20 -7.52 -2.63 0.09
N HIS A 21 -7.77 -3.73 -0.63
CA HIS A 21 -6.86 -4.88 -0.65
C HIS A 21 -5.47 -4.47 -1.20
N THR A 22 -5.46 -3.74 -2.30
CA THR A 22 -4.21 -3.25 -2.91
C THR A 22 -3.45 -2.34 -1.95
N SER A 23 -4.17 -1.46 -1.27
CA SER A 23 -3.57 -0.57 -0.27
C SER A 23 -2.94 -1.37 0.87
N SER A 24 -3.62 -2.42 1.34
CA SER A 24 -3.07 -3.28 2.40
C SER A 24 -1.81 -4.00 1.94
N MET A 25 -1.79 -4.49 0.71
CA MET A 25 -0.61 -5.15 0.16
C MET A 25 0.56 -4.19 0.01
N LEU A 26 0.29 -2.98 -0.50
CA LEU A 26 1.33 -1.95 -0.65
C LEU A 26 1.90 -1.57 0.72
N ALA A 27 1.05 -1.43 1.72
CA ALA A 27 1.49 -1.11 3.08
C ALA A 27 2.40 -2.20 3.64
N SER A 28 2.00 -3.46 3.46
CA SER A 28 2.81 -4.61 3.91
C SER A 28 4.16 -4.65 3.22
N LEU A 29 4.18 -4.42 1.90
CA LEU A 29 5.43 -4.36 1.14
C LEU A 29 6.32 -3.21 1.63
N ALA A 30 5.73 -2.04 1.88
CA ALA A 30 6.48 -0.89 2.37
C ALA A 30 7.14 -1.20 3.71
N TYR A 31 6.41 -1.79 4.66
CA TYR A 31 6.97 -2.18 5.94
C TYR A 31 8.09 -3.22 5.77
N GLY A 32 7.90 -4.20 4.89
CA GLY A 32 8.93 -5.20 4.59
C GLY A 32 10.19 -4.58 4.02
N LYS A 33 10.06 -3.54 3.19
CA LYS A 33 11.21 -2.83 2.61
C LYS A 33 11.88 -1.88 3.59
N LEU A 34 11.26 -1.62 4.73
CA LEU A 34 11.85 -0.78 5.79
C LEU A 34 12.50 -1.61 6.89
N ALA A 35 12.23 -2.92 6.95
CA ALA A 35 12.83 -3.80 7.94
C ALA A 35 14.34 -3.90 7.74
N PRO A 36 15.15 -3.98 8.81
CA PRO A 36 16.63 -3.95 8.69
C PRO A 36 17.19 -5.04 7.76
N GLU A 37 16.61 -6.24 7.80
CA GLU A 37 17.12 -7.38 7.03
C GLU A 37 16.80 -7.30 5.54
N THR A 38 15.75 -6.57 5.19
CA THR A 38 15.25 -6.51 3.82
C THR A 38 15.13 -5.08 3.30
N ARG A 39 15.88 -4.19 3.92
CA ARG A 39 15.77 -2.75 3.67
C ARG A 39 16.07 -2.38 2.21
N ASP A 40 15.12 -1.67 1.62
CA ASP A 40 15.23 -1.09 0.29
C ASP A 40 14.45 0.22 0.32
N LEU A 41 15.15 1.31 0.63
CA LEU A 41 14.50 2.61 0.84
C LEU A 41 13.83 3.15 -0.40
N ASP A 42 14.44 2.94 -1.58
CA ASP A 42 13.84 3.43 -2.83
C ASP A 42 12.52 2.72 -3.12
N ASP A 43 12.49 1.41 -2.93
CA ASP A 43 11.28 0.63 -3.17
C ASP A 43 10.21 0.91 -2.11
N ALA A 44 10.62 1.12 -0.86
CA ALA A 44 9.70 1.53 0.19
C ALA A 44 9.04 2.88 -0.13
N ARG A 45 9.83 3.83 -0.61
CA ARG A 45 9.32 5.14 -1.00
C ARG A 45 8.32 5.03 -2.14
N LEU A 46 8.62 4.19 -3.13
CA LEU A 46 7.70 3.97 -4.25
C LEU A 46 6.35 3.43 -3.75
N ALA A 47 6.36 2.48 -2.82
CA ALA A 47 5.13 1.93 -2.26
C ALA A 47 4.35 3.00 -1.49
N ILE A 48 5.03 3.85 -0.72
CA ILE A 48 4.39 4.94 0.03
C ILE A 48 3.77 5.96 -0.94
N ASP A 49 4.49 6.31 -2.00
CA ASP A 49 3.99 7.24 -3.01
C ASP A 49 2.77 6.67 -3.72
N ALA A 50 2.77 5.36 -4.01
CA ALA A 50 1.62 4.69 -4.62
C ALA A 50 0.39 4.74 -3.70
N LEU A 51 0.57 4.52 -2.40
CA LEU A 51 -0.51 4.64 -1.41
C LEU A 51 -1.08 6.05 -1.39
N ARG A 52 -0.21 7.05 -1.40
CA ARG A 52 -0.65 8.45 -1.42
C ARG A 52 -1.45 8.76 -2.70
N ALA A 53 -1.04 8.19 -3.82
CA ALA A 53 -1.75 8.38 -5.09
C ALA A 53 -3.14 7.76 -5.09
N LEU A 54 -3.37 6.74 -4.28
CA LEU A 54 -4.68 6.10 -4.16
C LEU A 54 -5.66 6.87 -3.28
N LEU A 55 -5.17 7.73 -2.37
CA LEU A 55 -6.02 8.43 -1.41
C LEU A 55 -7.20 9.16 -2.05
N PRO A 56 -7.02 9.94 -3.14
CA PRO A 56 -8.14 10.70 -3.72
C PRO A 56 -9.27 9.85 -4.28
N VAL A 57 -9.01 8.58 -4.63
CA VAL A 57 -10.03 7.70 -5.21
C VAL A 57 -10.69 6.79 -4.19
N LEU A 58 -10.25 6.83 -2.94
CA LEU A 58 -10.83 6.03 -1.87
C LEU A 58 -12.04 6.75 -1.25
N PRO A 59 -13.09 6.01 -0.85
CA PRO A 59 -14.16 6.58 -0.04
C PRO A 59 -13.61 7.14 1.27
N GLU A 60 -14.33 8.07 1.88
CA GLU A 60 -13.85 8.82 3.03
C GLU A 60 -13.33 7.94 4.17
N ARG A 61 -14.07 6.90 4.53
CA ARG A 61 -13.70 6.01 5.63
C ARG A 61 -12.37 5.30 5.33
N GLU A 62 -12.28 4.69 4.16
CA GLU A 62 -11.09 3.96 3.73
C GLU A 62 -9.92 4.91 3.54
N ARG A 63 -10.20 6.11 3.03
CA ARG A 63 -9.16 7.14 2.85
C ARG A 63 -8.55 7.53 4.19
N ASN A 64 -9.37 7.71 5.23
CA ASN A 64 -8.88 8.05 6.56
C ASN A 64 -7.98 6.95 7.13
N ASP A 65 -8.39 5.69 6.96
CA ASP A 65 -7.60 4.55 7.42
C ASP A 65 -6.26 4.47 6.68
N VAL A 66 -6.28 4.60 5.36
CA VAL A 66 -5.05 4.54 4.55
C VAL A 66 -4.17 5.75 4.83
N GLN A 67 -4.76 6.93 5.03
CA GLN A 67 -3.99 8.12 5.40
C GLN A 67 -3.21 7.91 6.71
N GLN A 68 -3.82 7.25 7.68
CA GLN A 68 -3.14 6.93 8.94
C GLN A 68 -1.95 6.00 8.69
N VAL A 69 -2.15 4.98 7.84
CA VAL A 69 -1.08 4.05 7.47
C VAL A 69 0.06 4.80 6.76
N VAL A 70 -0.28 5.70 5.82
CA VAL A 70 0.72 6.50 5.11
C VAL A 70 1.54 7.33 6.09
N SER A 71 0.88 7.98 7.05
CA SER A 71 1.58 8.78 8.06
C SER A 71 2.54 7.94 8.88
N ASN A 72 2.11 6.74 9.31
CA ASN A 72 2.96 5.82 10.06
C ASN A 72 4.14 5.33 9.21
N LEU A 73 3.91 5.04 7.94
CA LEU A 73 4.97 4.62 7.02
C LEU A 73 5.98 5.73 6.77
N GLN A 74 5.54 6.98 6.67
CA GLN A 74 6.45 8.11 6.49
C GLN A 74 7.36 8.28 7.69
N LEU A 75 6.85 8.08 8.90
CA LEU A 75 7.67 8.11 10.10
C LEU A 75 8.66 6.94 10.12
N ALA A 76 8.20 5.75 9.78
CA ALA A 76 9.07 4.56 9.72
C ALA A 76 10.15 4.73 8.65
N TYR A 77 9.81 5.34 7.51
CA TYR A 77 10.79 5.64 6.47
C TYR A 77 11.87 6.60 6.97
N ALA A 78 11.46 7.66 7.64
CA ALA A 78 12.41 8.64 8.17
C ALA A 78 13.35 8.00 9.19
N ASP A 79 12.82 7.14 10.07
CA ASP A 79 13.63 6.43 11.05
C ASP A 79 14.61 5.47 10.37
N ALA A 80 14.17 4.74 9.35
CA ALA A 80 15.01 3.81 8.60
C ALA A 80 16.13 4.55 7.85
N ALA A 81 15.80 5.70 7.25
CA ALA A 81 16.79 6.52 6.55
C ALA A 81 17.83 7.09 7.50
N ALA A 82 17.41 7.51 8.70
CA ALA A 82 18.31 8.05 9.73
C ALA A 82 19.21 6.97 10.32
N ALA A 83 18.74 5.73 10.38
CA ALA A 83 19.50 4.59 10.94
C ALA A 83 20.48 3.99 9.92
N LYS A 84 20.52 4.50 8.71
CA LYS A 84 21.37 3.96 7.66
C LYS A 84 22.85 4.05 8.07
N PRO A 85 23.59 2.94 8.02
CA PRO A 85 25.01 2.97 8.34
C PRO A 85 25.80 3.77 7.30
N ASP A 86 26.85 4.36 7.76
CA ASP A 86 27.74 5.12 6.88
C ASP A 86 28.51 4.22 5.91
#